data_67381edb7575793fb5603577d82747a4
#
_entry.id   67381edb7575793fb5603577d82747a4
#
_cell.length_a   1.000
_cell.length_b   1.000
_cell.length_c   1.000
_cell.angle_alpha   90.00
_cell.angle_beta   90.00
_cell.angle_gamma   90.00
#
_symmetry.space_group_name_H-M   'P 1'
#
loop_
_entity.id
_entity.type
_entity.pdbx_description
1 polymer ?
#
loop_
_entity_poly.entity_id
_entity_poly.type
_entity_poly.pdbx_seq_one_letter_code
_entity_poly.pdbx_strand_id
1 'polypeptide(L)'
;IYAHKKLSAFIYISNLMSEGEPMKKEKRFSLLLPVVVCSILAITIYFQMTTGVISVSNTVNGKELPIYCVDTKEPKIAISFDAAWGNDDTARILEILAKHNVHATFFMTGGWVDSYPDDVKAIYEGGHDLGNHSQNHKNMSQLSDTEIRNEIMSVHEKVKALTGYDMFLFRPPYGDYDNEVITGVLSCGYYPIQWSIDSLDWKDYGVDDIITRICDNKQLTGGAIILCHNGAKYTADALDTLLTQLEEKGFQFVPISELIYRENYHLDVTGKQILD
;
A
#
# COMPACT_ATOMS: atom_id res chain seq x y z
N ILE A 1 11.30 -36.50 -0.40
CA ILE A 1 11.98 -37.15 -1.54
C ILE A 1 12.84 -36.17 -2.36
N TYR A 2 12.46 -34.86 -2.44
CA TYR A 2 13.22 -33.86 -3.22
C TYR A 2 14.51 -33.36 -2.51
N ALA A 3 14.54 -33.33 -1.19
CA ALA A 3 15.70 -32.87 -0.41
C ALA A 3 16.87 -33.89 -0.44
N HIS A 4 16.58 -35.20 -0.54
CA HIS A 4 17.60 -36.24 -0.57
C HIS A 4 18.39 -36.30 -1.89
N LYS A 5 17.79 -35.94 -3.03
CA LYS A 5 18.47 -35.90 -4.33
C LYS A 5 19.47 -34.74 -4.48
N LYS A 6 19.23 -33.61 -3.78
CA LYS A 6 20.16 -32.46 -3.80
C LYS A 6 21.42 -32.69 -2.96
N LEU A 7 21.28 -33.42 -1.86
CA LEU A 7 22.43 -33.75 -1.00
C LEU A 7 23.39 -34.74 -1.66
N SER A 8 22.87 -35.72 -2.42
CA SER A 8 23.68 -36.69 -3.15
C SER A 8 24.49 -36.07 -4.31
N ALA A 9 23.93 -35.06 -4.99
CA ALA A 9 24.65 -34.34 -6.05
C ALA A 9 25.80 -33.48 -5.49
N PHE A 10 25.61 -32.87 -4.32
CA PHE A 10 26.65 -32.06 -3.67
C PHE A 10 27.79 -32.92 -3.15
N ILE A 11 27.51 -34.10 -2.59
CA ILE A 11 28.48 -35.07 -2.13
C ILE A 11 29.25 -35.68 -3.32
N TYR A 12 28.57 -35.93 -4.46
CA TYR A 12 29.22 -36.44 -5.67
C TYR A 12 30.20 -35.42 -6.27
N ILE A 13 29.86 -34.14 -6.28
CA ILE A 13 30.75 -33.07 -6.74
C ILE A 13 31.94 -32.86 -5.79
N SER A 14 31.73 -32.98 -4.47
CA SER A 14 32.81 -32.88 -3.46
C SER A 14 33.79 -34.02 -3.56
N ASN A 15 33.36 -35.24 -3.87
CA ASN A 15 34.22 -36.40 -4.05
C ASN A 15 34.98 -36.38 -5.37
N LEU A 16 34.43 -35.75 -6.43
CA LEU A 16 35.15 -35.55 -7.69
C LEU A 16 36.30 -34.52 -7.58
N MET A 17 36.31 -33.72 -6.51
CA MET A 17 37.37 -32.73 -6.25
C MET A 17 38.50 -33.26 -5.34
N SER A 18 38.36 -34.46 -4.75
CA SER A 18 39.33 -35.05 -3.81
C SER A 18 40.28 -36.08 -4.38
N GLU A 19 40.04 -36.59 -5.59
CA GLU A 19 40.96 -37.59 -6.22
C GLU A 19 41.35 -37.09 -7.62
N GLY A 20 42.60 -36.73 -7.81
CA GLY A 20 43.17 -36.67 -9.13
C GLY A 20 44.07 -35.48 -9.44
N GLU A 21 45.07 -35.73 -10.23
CA GLU A 21 46.12 -34.87 -10.75
C GLU A 21 45.75 -33.38 -10.97
N PRO A 22 46.70 -32.44 -10.92
CA PRO A 22 46.44 -31.02 -11.08
C PRO A 22 45.91 -30.70 -12.49
N MET A 23 44.60 -30.50 -12.58
CA MET A 23 43.93 -30.09 -13.84
C MET A 23 44.58 -28.83 -14.41
N LYS A 24 44.89 -28.85 -15.72
CA LYS A 24 45.40 -27.68 -16.44
C LYS A 24 44.49 -26.48 -16.24
N LYS A 25 45.06 -25.29 -16.03
CA LYS A 25 44.35 -24.01 -15.75
C LYS A 25 43.13 -23.75 -16.65
N GLU A 26 43.24 -24.14 -17.93
CA GLU A 26 42.14 -23.97 -18.91
C GLU A 26 40.89 -24.81 -18.62
N LYS A 27 41.06 -26.08 -18.11
CA LYS A 27 39.92 -26.94 -17.75
C LYS A 27 39.24 -26.46 -16.46
N ARG A 28 39.97 -25.83 -15.52
CA ARG A 28 39.37 -25.21 -14.33
C ARG A 28 38.49 -24.00 -14.67
N PHE A 29 38.95 -23.19 -15.65
CA PHE A 29 38.18 -22.02 -16.09
C PHE A 29 36.89 -22.42 -16.83
N SER A 30 36.95 -23.47 -17.66
CA SER A 30 35.78 -23.99 -18.39
C SER A 30 34.71 -24.62 -17.49
N LEU A 31 35.05 -25.13 -16.30
CA LEU A 31 34.10 -25.66 -15.32
C LEU A 31 33.55 -24.60 -14.35
N LEU A 32 34.33 -23.56 -14.05
CA LEU A 32 33.92 -22.47 -13.15
C LEU A 32 32.92 -21.52 -13.81
N LEU A 33 33.06 -21.26 -15.11
CA LEU A 33 32.20 -20.33 -15.85
C LEU A 33 30.71 -20.70 -15.79
N PRO A 34 30.28 -21.96 -16.09
CA PRO A 34 28.88 -22.35 -15.99
C PRO A 34 28.34 -22.31 -14.54
N VAL A 35 29.18 -22.61 -13.54
CA VAL A 35 28.78 -22.54 -12.14
C VAL A 35 28.51 -21.09 -11.71
N VAL A 36 29.39 -20.17 -12.12
CA VAL A 36 29.20 -18.72 -11.85
C VAL A 36 27.97 -18.17 -12.57
N VAL A 37 27.74 -18.54 -13.83
CA VAL A 37 26.56 -18.15 -14.59
C VAL A 37 25.27 -18.70 -13.97
N CYS A 38 25.26 -19.97 -13.56
CA CYS A 38 24.10 -20.55 -12.86
C CYS A 38 23.86 -19.89 -11.48
N SER A 39 24.91 -19.51 -10.77
CA SER A 39 24.78 -18.80 -9.49
C SER A 39 24.22 -17.39 -9.67
N ILE A 40 24.66 -16.65 -10.69
CA ILE A 40 24.15 -15.34 -11.02
C ILE A 40 22.66 -15.43 -11.45
N LEU A 41 22.30 -16.40 -12.30
CA LEU A 41 20.93 -16.65 -12.69
C LEU A 41 20.04 -17.04 -11.48
N ALA A 42 20.53 -17.86 -10.58
CA ALA A 42 19.80 -18.22 -9.37
C ALA A 42 19.61 -17.01 -8.42
N ILE A 43 20.61 -16.13 -8.31
CA ILE A 43 20.54 -14.91 -7.53
C ILE A 43 19.58 -13.92 -8.17
N THR A 44 19.60 -13.75 -9.50
CA THR A 44 18.63 -12.87 -10.20
C THR A 44 17.21 -13.40 -10.10
N ILE A 45 16.99 -14.70 -10.23
CA ILE A 45 15.67 -15.31 -10.04
C ILE A 45 15.22 -15.16 -8.57
N TYR A 46 16.10 -15.36 -7.60
CA TYR A 46 15.81 -15.15 -6.19
C TYR A 46 15.47 -13.69 -5.90
N PHE A 47 16.21 -12.72 -6.47
CA PHE A 47 15.92 -11.29 -6.35
C PHE A 47 14.58 -10.92 -7.01
N GLN A 48 14.27 -11.47 -8.19
CA GLN A 48 12.95 -11.27 -8.83
C GLN A 48 11.80 -11.91 -8.05
N MET A 49 12.04 -13.01 -7.33
CA MET A 49 11.02 -13.63 -6.46
C MET A 49 10.86 -12.94 -5.10
N THR A 50 11.86 -12.18 -4.64
CA THR A 50 11.83 -11.50 -3.34
C THR A 50 11.55 -10.00 -3.44
N THR A 51 11.84 -9.37 -4.57
CA THR A 51 11.33 -8.03 -4.87
C THR A 51 9.91 -8.24 -5.41
N GLY A 52 8.92 -8.02 -4.57
CA GLY A 52 7.52 -8.02 -4.97
C GLY A 52 7.26 -6.91 -5.99
N VAL A 53 7.71 -7.12 -7.22
CA VAL A 53 7.27 -6.29 -8.35
C VAL A 53 5.81 -6.65 -8.56
N ILE A 54 4.92 -5.76 -8.17
CA ILE A 54 3.51 -5.85 -8.49
C ILE A 54 3.43 -5.75 -10.02
N SER A 55 3.39 -6.90 -10.68
CA SER A 55 3.24 -7.00 -12.14
C SER A 55 1.76 -7.05 -12.48
N VAL A 56 1.03 -5.98 -12.14
CA VAL A 56 -0.34 -5.80 -12.59
C VAL A 56 -0.33 -4.65 -13.59
N SER A 57 -0.57 -4.95 -14.85
CA SER A 57 -0.81 -3.92 -15.87
C SER A 57 -2.24 -3.44 -15.70
N ASN A 58 -2.41 -2.35 -14.97
CA ASN A 58 -3.71 -1.67 -14.79
C ASN A 58 -3.97 -0.65 -15.91
N THR A 59 -3.41 -0.89 -17.11
CA THR A 59 -3.58 0.01 -18.24
C THR A 59 -4.95 -0.17 -18.87
N VAL A 60 -5.81 0.81 -18.73
CA VAL A 60 -7.11 0.88 -19.37
C VAL A 60 -7.10 1.97 -20.42
N ASN A 61 -7.26 1.59 -21.70
CA ASN A 61 -7.21 2.53 -22.83
C ASN A 61 -5.94 3.42 -22.86
N GLY A 62 -4.79 2.87 -22.50
CA GLY A 62 -3.52 3.60 -22.44
C GLY A 62 -3.32 4.48 -21.20
N LYS A 63 -4.22 4.40 -20.22
CA LYS A 63 -4.10 5.08 -18.93
C LYS A 63 -3.84 4.07 -17.83
N GLU A 64 -2.83 4.34 -17.03
CA GLU A 64 -2.60 3.65 -15.75
C GLU A 64 -3.53 4.25 -14.70
N LEU A 65 -4.28 3.41 -13.99
CA LEU A 65 -5.27 3.86 -13.01
C LEU A 65 -4.90 3.41 -11.58
N PRO A 66 -5.19 4.23 -10.56
CA PRO A 66 -5.20 3.80 -9.16
C PRO A 66 -6.50 3.08 -8.81
N ILE A 67 -6.52 2.43 -7.66
CA ILE A 67 -7.70 1.73 -7.13
C ILE A 67 -8.64 2.76 -6.46
N TYR A 68 -9.86 2.90 -6.97
CA TYR A 68 -10.91 3.77 -6.42
C TYR A 68 -11.87 3.03 -5.49
N CYS A 69 -12.16 1.77 -5.80
CA CYS A 69 -13.01 0.87 -5.03
C CYS A 69 -12.79 -0.57 -5.48
N VAL A 70 -13.44 -1.51 -4.82
CA VAL A 70 -13.34 -2.94 -5.10
C VAL A 70 -14.70 -3.49 -5.52
N ASP A 71 -14.74 -4.38 -6.50
CA ASP A 71 -15.94 -5.13 -6.85
C ASP A 71 -16.09 -6.31 -5.88
N THR A 72 -17.02 -6.21 -4.97
CA THR A 72 -17.31 -7.27 -4.00
C THR A 72 -18.80 -7.32 -3.66
N LYS A 73 -19.30 -8.53 -3.38
CA LYS A 73 -20.66 -8.74 -2.89
C LYS A 73 -20.75 -8.67 -1.37
N GLU A 74 -19.61 -8.67 -0.68
CA GLU A 74 -19.57 -8.53 0.77
C GLU A 74 -19.83 -7.06 1.13
N PRO A 75 -20.56 -6.78 2.23
CA PRO A 75 -20.87 -5.42 2.65
C PRO A 75 -19.66 -4.77 3.35
N LYS A 76 -18.45 -5.03 2.87
CA LYS A 76 -17.21 -4.46 3.41
C LYS A 76 -16.90 -3.13 2.76
N ILE A 77 -16.56 -2.14 3.57
CA ILE A 77 -16.13 -0.80 3.15
C ILE A 77 -14.88 -0.39 3.93
N ALA A 78 -14.11 0.55 3.40
CA ALA A 78 -12.98 1.13 4.11
C ALA A 78 -13.19 2.62 4.35
N ILE A 79 -12.90 3.08 5.58
CA ILE A 79 -12.76 4.49 5.90
C ILE A 79 -11.27 4.82 6.00
N SER A 80 -10.88 5.95 5.43
CA SER A 80 -9.48 6.38 5.42
C SER A 80 -9.35 7.87 5.75
N PHE A 81 -8.21 8.21 6.34
CA PHE A 81 -7.89 9.57 6.78
C PHE A 81 -6.56 10.01 6.17
N ASP A 82 -6.57 11.13 5.42
CA ASP A 82 -5.35 11.76 4.97
C ASP A 82 -4.84 12.69 6.07
N ALA A 83 -3.62 12.43 6.56
CA ALA A 83 -2.98 13.13 7.67
C ALA A 83 -1.83 14.00 7.15
N ALA A 84 -2.13 15.25 6.84
CA ALA A 84 -1.21 16.24 6.31
C ALA A 84 -1.11 17.51 7.16
N TRP A 85 -2.12 17.76 8.00
CA TRP A 85 -2.22 18.95 8.88
C TRP A 85 -2.08 18.52 10.33
N GLY A 86 -2.45 19.34 11.29
CA GLY A 86 -2.32 19.10 12.72
C GLY A 86 -2.73 17.70 13.23
N ASN A 87 -2.75 17.53 14.53
CA ASN A 87 -3.08 16.26 15.19
C ASN A 87 -4.10 16.41 16.33
N ASP A 88 -4.74 17.57 16.46
CA ASP A 88 -5.61 17.92 17.60
C ASP A 88 -6.78 16.95 17.77
N ASP A 89 -7.23 16.30 16.69
CA ASP A 89 -8.34 15.35 16.67
C ASP A 89 -7.91 13.88 16.57
N THR A 90 -6.63 13.59 16.33
CA THR A 90 -6.11 12.21 16.11
C THR A 90 -6.49 11.29 17.25
N ALA A 91 -6.21 11.66 18.50
CA ALA A 91 -6.53 10.84 19.65
C ALA A 91 -8.04 10.54 19.76
N ARG A 92 -8.88 11.54 19.47
CA ARG A 92 -10.34 11.38 19.49
C ARG A 92 -10.84 10.49 18.35
N ILE A 93 -10.26 10.61 17.16
CA ILE A 93 -10.57 9.71 16.04
C ILE A 93 -10.26 8.27 16.42
N LEU A 94 -9.07 8.01 16.98
CA LEU A 94 -8.66 6.68 17.44
C LEU A 94 -9.57 6.12 18.54
N GLU A 95 -9.99 6.95 19.51
CA GLU A 95 -10.93 6.55 20.55
C GLU A 95 -12.29 6.13 19.97
N ILE A 96 -12.83 6.90 19.01
CA ILE A 96 -14.10 6.58 18.34
C ILE A 96 -13.97 5.29 17.51
N LEU A 97 -12.90 5.14 16.74
CA LEU A 97 -12.65 3.91 15.98
C LEU A 97 -12.56 2.68 16.89
N ALA A 98 -11.86 2.80 18.02
CA ALA A 98 -11.76 1.73 19.01
C ALA A 98 -13.12 1.40 19.65
N LYS A 99 -13.95 2.40 19.95
CA LYS A 99 -15.32 2.21 20.49
C LYS A 99 -16.18 1.37 19.56
N HIS A 100 -16.06 1.55 18.23
CA HIS A 100 -16.78 0.80 17.20
C HIS A 100 -16.05 -0.49 16.78
N ASN A 101 -14.87 -0.78 17.32
CA ASN A 101 -14.00 -1.89 16.88
C ASN A 101 -13.71 -1.81 15.36
N VAL A 102 -13.46 -0.61 14.86
CA VAL A 102 -13.18 -0.32 13.45
C VAL A 102 -11.69 -0.09 13.25
N HIS A 103 -11.11 -0.81 12.27
CA HIS A 103 -9.76 -0.53 11.79
C HIS A 103 -9.86 0.29 10.50
N ALA A 104 -9.14 1.39 10.44
CA ALA A 104 -9.10 2.33 9.32
C ALA A 104 -7.72 2.35 8.66
N THR A 105 -7.56 3.17 7.60
CA THR A 105 -6.28 3.42 6.94
C THR A 105 -5.92 4.89 7.05
N PHE A 106 -4.71 5.21 7.54
CA PHE A 106 -4.20 6.57 7.65
C PHE A 106 -3.10 6.81 6.63
N PHE A 107 -3.32 7.72 5.69
CA PHE A 107 -2.32 8.14 4.71
C PHE A 107 -1.59 9.37 5.23
N MET A 108 -0.34 9.20 5.64
CA MET A 108 0.43 10.23 6.34
C MET A 108 1.48 10.84 5.44
N THR A 109 1.59 12.19 5.47
CA THR A 109 2.74 12.87 4.85
C THR A 109 3.98 12.72 5.69
N GLY A 110 5.16 12.81 5.05
CA GLY A 110 6.44 12.76 5.77
C GLY A 110 6.61 13.90 6.78
N GLY A 111 6.09 15.08 6.47
CA GLY A 111 6.09 16.21 7.41
C GLY A 111 5.23 15.97 8.65
N TRP A 112 4.09 15.30 8.48
CA TRP A 112 3.21 14.90 9.59
C TRP A 112 3.87 13.82 10.46
N VAL A 113 4.51 12.82 9.84
CA VAL A 113 5.28 11.77 10.54
C VAL A 113 6.42 12.36 11.37
N ASP A 114 7.15 13.35 10.84
CA ASP A 114 8.22 14.04 11.55
C ASP A 114 7.69 14.84 12.75
N SER A 115 6.51 15.44 12.60
CA SER A 115 5.93 16.30 13.64
C SER A 115 5.22 15.51 14.74
N TYR A 116 4.65 14.35 14.42
CA TYR A 116 3.79 13.58 15.31
C TYR A 116 4.14 12.08 15.38
N PRO A 117 5.40 11.72 15.71
CA PRO A 117 5.86 10.33 15.70
C PRO A 117 5.12 9.43 16.71
N ASP A 118 4.62 10.01 17.80
CA ASP A 118 3.87 9.24 18.80
C ASP A 118 2.45 8.92 18.32
N ASP A 119 1.82 9.80 17.52
CA ASP A 119 0.54 9.49 16.87
C ASP A 119 0.69 8.38 15.82
N VAL A 120 1.81 8.38 15.06
CA VAL A 120 2.11 7.28 14.12
C VAL A 120 2.15 5.94 14.85
N LYS A 121 2.80 5.88 16.01
CA LYS A 121 2.83 4.66 16.84
C LYS A 121 1.45 4.30 17.38
N ALA A 122 0.69 5.29 17.86
CA ALA A 122 -0.66 5.06 18.37
C ALA A 122 -1.61 4.51 17.28
N ILE A 123 -1.53 5.03 16.05
CA ILE A 123 -2.26 4.51 14.90
C ILE A 123 -1.87 3.06 14.62
N TYR A 124 -0.57 2.74 14.61
CA TYR A 124 -0.07 1.39 14.39
C TYR A 124 -0.49 0.41 15.49
N GLU A 125 -0.33 0.81 16.76
CA GLU A 125 -0.69 0.00 17.93
C GLU A 125 -2.20 -0.21 18.03
N GLY A 126 -3.01 0.72 17.49
CA GLY A 126 -4.45 0.59 17.34
C GLY A 126 -4.87 -0.39 16.22
N GLY A 127 -3.93 -1.00 15.51
CA GLY A 127 -4.23 -1.98 14.45
C GLY A 127 -4.70 -1.36 13.14
N HIS A 128 -4.48 -0.07 12.93
CA HIS A 128 -4.84 0.62 11.69
C HIS A 128 -3.73 0.46 10.64
N ASP A 129 -4.10 0.55 9.35
CA ASP A 129 -3.13 0.61 8.27
C ASP A 129 -2.35 1.93 8.28
N LEU A 130 -1.05 1.85 8.05
CA LEU A 130 -0.21 2.99 7.77
C LEU A 130 -0.03 3.12 6.26
N GLY A 131 -0.58 4.17 5.67
CA GLY A 131 -0.47 4.52 4.26
C GLY A 131 0.46 5.72 4.06
N ASN A 132 1.00 5.83 2.86
CA ASN A 132 1.96 6.86 2.46
C ASN A 132 1.25 7.95 1.65
N HIS A 133 1.46 9.23 2.02
CA HIS A 133 0.86 10.39 1.35
C HIS A 133 1.92 11.39 0.84
N SER A 134 3.06 10.89 0.39
CA SER A 134 4.27 11.62 -0.03
C SER A 134 4.98 12.37 1.09
N GLN A 135 6.23 12.74 0.85
CA GLN A 135 7.05 13.46 1.85
C GLN A 135 6.57 14.90 2.07
N ASN A 136 6.27 15.61 1.00
CA ASN A 136 6.04 17.07 1.03
C ASN A 136 4.69 17.50 0.48
N HIS A 137 3.75 16.58 0.30
CA HIS A 137 2.39 16.85 -0.21
C HIS A 137 2.38 17.64 -1.53
N LYS A 138 3.25 17.27 -2.48
CA LYS A 138 3.35 17.92 -3.79
C LYS A 138 2.35 17.36 -4.79
N ASN A 139 2.05 18.14 -5.85
CA ASN A 139 1.41 17.61 -7.05
C ASN A 139 2.35 16.63 -7.73
N MET A 140 2.03 15.33 -7.65
CA MET A 140 2.92 14.26 -8.07
C MET A 140 3.16 14.24 -9.58
N SER A 141 2.16 14.63 -10.39
CA SER A 141 2.26 14.70 -11.86
C SER A 141 3.24 15.78 -12.37
N GLN A 142 3.72 16.65 -11.50
CA GLN A 142 4.72 17.68 -11.84
C GLN A 142 6.16 17.27 -11.51
N LEU A 143 6.35 16.06 -10.99
CA LEU A 143 7.63 15.54 -10.53
C LEU A 143 8.25 14.59 -11.55
N SER A 144 9.59 14.56 -11.59
CA SER A 144 10.31 13.51 -12.30
C SER A 144 10.20 12.15 -11.58
N ASP A 145 10.46 11.06 -12.29
CA ASP A 145 10.46 9.69 -11.71
C ASP A 145 11.35 9.58 -10.45
N THR A 146 12.52 10.21 -10.47
CA THR A 146 13.42 10.23 -9.30
C THR A 146 12.79 10.98 -8.12
N GLU A 147 12.12 12.10 -8.36
CA GLU A 147 11.45 12.87 -7.31
C GLU A 147 10.23 12.11 -6.76
N ILE A 148 9.43 11.47 -7.63
CA ILE A 148 8.31 10.60 -7.21
C ILE A 148 8.80 9.52 -6.26
N ARG A 149 9.87 8.81 -6.63
CA ARG A 149 10.46 7.77 -5.76
C ARG A 149 10.95 8.33 -4.43
N ASN A 150 11.59 9.50 -4.44
CA ASN A 150 12.08 10.14 -3.22
C ASN A 150 10.93 10.57 -2.31
N GLU A 151 9.84 11.14 -2.86
CA GLU A 151 8.64 11.50 -2.10
C GLU A 151 8.00 10.27 -1.42
N ILE A 152 8.03 9.11 -2.06
CA ILE A 152 7.48 7.86 -1.51
C ILE A 152 8.44 7.23 -0.49
N MET A 153 9.68 6.98 -0.88
CA MET A 153 10.62 6.20 -0.06
C MET A 153 11.08 6.94 1.19
N SER A 154 11.11 8.28 1.18
CA SER A 154 11.44 9.06 2.38
C SER A 154 10.44 8.82 3.51
N VAL A 155 9.14 8.73 3.23
CA VAL A 155 8.12 8.43 4.23
C VAL A 155 8.18 6.97 4.65
N HIS A 156 8.41 6.06 3.69
CA HIS A 156 8.57 4.63 3.96
C HIS A 156 9.62 4.37 5.04
N GLU A 157 10.83 4.91 4.85
CA GLU A 157 11.94 4.71 5.78
C GLU A 157 11.64 5.30 7.17
N LYS A 158 10.98 6.45 7.24
CA LYS A 158 10.60 7.08 8.51
C LYS A 158 9.61 6.21 9.30
N VAL A 159 8.53 5.79 8.65
CA VAL A 159 7.49 4.97 9.30
C VAL A 159 8.06 3.60 9.69
N LYS A 160 8.86 2.99 8.83
CA LYS A 160 9.54 1.72 9.14
C LYS A 160 10.50 1.86 10.33
N ALA A 161 11.23 2.96 10.45
CA ALA A 161 12.10 3.21 11.58
C ALA A 161 11.33 3.39 12.91
N LEU A 162 10.10 3.94 12.86
CA LEU A 162 9.26 4.17 14.05
C LEU A 162 8.52 2.90 14.50
N THR A 163 8.03 2.09 13.56
CA THR A 163 7.04 1.03 13.84
C THR A 163 7.49 -0.36 13.39
N GLY A 164 8.49 -0.46 12.52
CA GLY A 164 8.86 -1.71 11.85
C GLY A 164 7.92 -2.10 10.71
N TYR A 165 6.87 -1.32 10.42
CA TYR A 165 5.87 -1.61 9.41
C TYR A 165 6.38 -1.26 8.01
N ASP A 166 6.28 -2.21 7.07
CA ASP A 166 6.56 -2.00 5.66
C ASP A 166 5.29 -1.53 4.95
N MET A 167 5.16 -0.22 4.75
CA MET A 167 4.01 0.36 4.05
C MET A 167 3.95 -0.08 2.58
N PHE A 168 2.74 -0.27 2.07
CA PHE A 168 2.51 -0.66 0.67
C PHE A 168 1.26 -0.01 0.04
N LEU A 169 0.61 0.92 0.73
CA LEU A 169 -0.51 1.70 0.23
C LEU A 169 -0.06 3.15 0.05
N PHE A 170 -0.24 3.71 -1.13
CA PHE A 170 0.11 5.08 -1.45
C PHE A 170 -1.11 5.84 -1.99
N ARG A 171 -1.37 7.02 -1.44
CA ARG A 171 -2.38 7.94 -1.98
C ARG A 171 -1.69 9.20 -2.46
N PRO A 172 -1.82 9.55 -3.76
CA PRO A 172 -1.24 10.78 -4.27
C PRO A 172 -1.95 12.00 -3.67
N PRO A 173 -1.19 13.01 -3.20
CA PRO A 173 -1.76 14.29 -2.77
C PRO A 173 -2.70 14.90 -3.80
N TYR A 174 -3.79 15.51 -3.34
CA TYR A 174 -4.82 16.15 -4.19
C TYR A 174 -5.53 15.17 -5.15
N GLY A 175 -5.28 13.88 -5.07
CA GLY A 175 -5.70 12.93 -6.09
C GLY A 175 -4.97 13.10 -7.42
N ASP A 176 -3.84 13.82 -7.43
CA ASP A 176 -3.08 14.18 -8.63
C ASP A 176 -2.17 13.04 -9.08
N TYR A 177 -2.45 12.50 -10.27
CA TYR A 177 -1.65 11.43 -10.87
C TYR A 177 -1.73 11.46 -12.40
N ASP A 178 -0.72 10.87 -13.00
CA ASP A 178 -0.65 10.47 -14.41
C ASP A 178 -0.02 9.07 -14.52
N ASN A 179 0.26 8.60 -15.73
CA ASN A 179 0.87 7.30 -15.95
C ASN A 179 2.26 7.18 -15.31
N GLU A 180 3.04 8.25 -15.29
CA GLU A 180 4.39 8.25 -14.71
C GLU A 180 4.32 8.10 -13.19
N VAL A 181 3.39 8.80 -12.55
CA VAL A 181 3.13 8.66 -11.11
C VAL A 181 2.73 7.24 -10.76
N ILE A 182 1.73 6.65 -11.46
CA ILE A 182 1.28 5.29 -11.18
C ILE A 182 2.41 4.27 -11.37
N THR A 183 3.16 4.39 -12.48
CA THR A 183 4.32 3.52 -12.73
C THR A 183 5.39 3.67 -11.64
N GLY A 184 5.68 4.89 -11.22
CA GLY A 184 6.62 5.20 -10.14
C GLY A 184 6.19 4.57 -8.80
N VAL A 185 4.90 4.70 -8.45
CA VAL A 185 4.30 4.11 -7.24
C VAL A 185 4.43 2.58 -7.25
N LEU A 186 4.00 1.93 -8.36
CA LEU A 186 4.09 0.48 -8.52
C LEU A 186 5.53 -0.02 -8.45
N SER A 187 6.48 0.71 -9.04
CA SER A 187 7.90 0.35 -9.02
C SER A 187 8.55 0.45 -7.63
N CYS A 188 7.95 1.23 -6.73
CA CYS A 188 8.31 1.28 -5.31
C CYS A 188 7.67 0.16 -4.48
N GLY A 189 6.86 -0.73 -5.09
CA GLY A 189 6.16 -1.80 -4.39
C GLY A 189 4.86 -1.35 -3.70
N TYR A 190 4.27 -0.23 -4.14
CA TYR A 190 3.06 0.34 -3.56
C TYR A 190 1.85 0.15 -4.46
N TYR A 191 0.67 -0.02 -3.86
CA TYR A 191 -0.62 0.07 -4.52
C TYR A 191 -1.10 1.51 -4.50
N PRO A 192 -1.35 2.14 -5.67
CA PRO A 192 -1.91 3.47 -5.74
C PRO A 192 -3.41 3.44 -5.41
N ILE A 193 -3.81 4.19 -4.39
CA ILE A 193 -5.17 4.22 -3.84
C ILE A 193 -5.79 5.60 -4.01
N GLN A 194 -7.02 5.63 -4.49
CA GLN A 194 -7.91 6.78 -4.50
C GLN A 194 -9.11 6.52 -3.57
N TRP A 195 -10.27 7.08 -3.89
CA TRP A 195 -11.53 6.91 -3.16
C TRP A 195 -12.72 6.95 -4.10
N SER A 196 -13.78 6.28 -3.72
CA SER A 196 -15.07 6.37 -4.41
C SER A 196 -16.03 7.35 -3.75
N ILE A 197 -15.82 7.67 -2.48
CA ILE A 197 -16.66 8.60 -1.72
C ILE A 197 -15.77 9.65 -1.05
N ASP A 198 -15.99 10.92 -1.40
CA ASP A 198 -15.32 12.06 -0.79
C ASP A 198 -16.26 12.70 0.25
N SER A 199 -15.84 12.78 1.49
CA SER A 199 -16.59 13.42 2.56
C SER A 199 -16.70 14.93 2.39
N LEU A 200 -15.74 15.55 1.68
CA LEU A 200 -15.53 17.00 1.60
C LEU A 200 -15.43 17.70 2.98
N ASP A 201 -14.97 16.95 3.99
CA ASP A 201 -14.82 17.42 5.37
C ASP A 201 -13.89 18.64 5.49
N TRP A 202 -12.88 18.72 4.62
CA TRP A 202 -11.95 19.85 4.50
C TRP A 202 -12.60 21.18 4.06
N LYS A 203 -13.88 21.15 3.63
CA LYS A 203 -14.64 22.35 3.24
C LYS A 203 -15.43 22.99 4.38
N ASP A 204 -15.38 22.41 5.56
CA ASP A 204 -16.04 22.94 6.77
C ASP A 204 -17.56 23.19 6.64
N TYR A 205 -18.26 22.36 5.83
CA TYR A 205 -19.71 22.47 5.67
C TYR A 205 -20.52 22.00 6.89
N GLY A 206 -19.88 21.33 7.84
CA GLY A 206 -20.47 20.89 9.10
C GLY A 206 -20.68 19.37 9.18
N VAL A 207 -21.05 18.92 10.38
CA VAL A 207 -21.23 17.50 10.72
C VAL A 207 -22.28 16.82 9.83
N ASP A 208 -23.46 17.46 9.70
CA ASP A 208 -24.58 16.87 8.94
C ASP A 208 -24.25 16.72 7.45
N ASP A 209 -23.44 17.62 6.88
CA ASP A 209 -23.01 17.55 5.49
C ASP A 209 -22.10 16.35 5.26
N ILE A 210 -21.13 16.10 6.15
CA ILE A 210 -20.25 14.93 6.09
C ILE A 210 -21.07 13.62 6.12
N ILE A 211 -21.99 13.52 7.09
CA ILE A 211 -22.83 12.32 7.26
C ILE A 211 -23.70 12.10 6.02
N THR A 212 -24.39 13.13 5.54
CA THR A 212 -25.28 13.03 4.37
C THR A 212 -24.51 12.66 3.11
N ARG A 213 -23.34 13.29 2.87
CA ARG A 213 -22.48 12.98 1.70
C ARG A 213 -22.03 11.55 1.63
N ILE A 214 -21.74 10.95 2.77
CA ILE A 214 -21.29 9.57 2.83
C ILE A 214 -22.48 8.61 2.85
N CYS A 215 -23.42 8.80 3.79
CA CYS A 215 -24.52 7.86 4.01
C CYS A 215 -25.54 7.79 2.87
N ASP A 216 -25.73 8.90 2.12
CA ASP A 216 -26.66 8.97 1.00
C ASP A 216 -25.95 8.93 -0.37
N ASN A 217 -24.64 8.61 -0.38
CA ASN A 217 -23.87 8.52 -1.60
C ASN A 217 -24.30 7.31 -2.43
N LYS A 218 -24.51 7.53 -3.73
CA LYS A 218 -24.87 6.44 -4.66
C LYS A 218 -23.76 5.40 -4.87
N GLN A 219 -22.51 5.74 -4.56
CA GLN A 219 -21.36 4.84 -4.61
C GLN A 219 -21.13 4.10 -3.28
N LEU A 220 -22.00 4.29 -2.28
CA LEU A 220 -21.93 3.55 -1.03
C LEU A 220 -22.45 2.13 -1.24
N THR A 221 -21.56 1.28 -1.62
CA THR A 221 -21.76 -0.17 -1.86
C THR A 221 -20.61 -0.94 -1.25
N GLY A 222 -20.70 -2.26 -1.19
CA GLY A 222 -19.55 -3.08 -0.84
C GLY A 222 -18.34 -2.72 -1.72
N GLY A 223 -17.18 -2.65 -1.13
CA GLY A 223 -15.94 -2.24 -1.78
C GLY A 223 -15.66 -0.74 -1.82
N ALA A 224 -16.54 0.11 -1.29
CA ALA A 224 -16.33 1.54 -1.26
C ALA A 224 -15.12 1.93 -0.38
N ILE A 225 -14.34 2.91 -0.86
CA ILE A 225 -13.27 3.56 -0.10
C ILE A 225 -13.71 5.01 0.16
N ILE A 226 -13.80 5.37 1.44
CA ILE A 226 -14.24 6.68 1.91
C ILE A 226 -13.02 7.50 2.28
N LEU A 227 -12.94 8.73 1.74
CA LEU A 227 -11.94 9.74 2.11
C LEU A 227 -12.48 10.66 3.19
N CYS A 228 -11.73 10.77 4.27
CA CYS A 228 -11.79 11.79 5.29
C CYS A 228 -10.39 12.38 5.54
N HIS A 229 -10.29 13.42 6.36
CA HIS A 229 -9.02 14.00 6.75
C HIS A 229 -8.93 14.08 8.28
N ASN A 230 -7.76 13.75 8.80
CA ASN A 230 -7.41 14.10 10.16
C ASN A 230 -7.02 15.60 10.20
N GLY A 231 -7.41 16.30 11.26
CA GLY A 231 -7.23 17.74 11.37
C GLY A 231 -8.32 18.60 10.69
N ALA A 232 -9.31 17.99 10.01
CA ALA A 232 -10.46 18.70 9.49
C ALA A 232 -11.46 18.97 10.62
N LYS A 233 -12.02 20.18 10.64
CA LYS A 233 -12.76 20.78 11.77
C LYS A 233 -13.89 19.91 12.34
N TYR A 234 -14.61 19.17 11.50
CA TYR A 234 -15.83 18.48 11.89
C TYR A 234 -15.74 16.96 11.78
N THR A 235 -14.61 16.42 11.31
CA THR A 235 -14.46 14.98 11.05
C THR A 235 -14.61 14.16 12.32
N ALA A 236 -13.89 14.51 13.39
CA ALA A 236 -14.02 13.82 14.66
C ALA A 236 -15.40 13.98 15.30
N ASP A 237 -16.08 15.11 15.07
CA ASP A 237 -17.46 15.34 15.56
C ASP A 237 -18.49 14.50 14.81
N ALA A 238 -18.29 14.27 13.52
CA ALA A 238 -19.20 13.47 12.68
C ALA A 238 -18.99 11.96 12.85
N LEU A 239 -17.78 11.52 13.21
CA LEU A 239 -17.32 10.15 13.04
C LEU A 239 -18.18 9.13 13.82
N ASP A 240 -18.50 9.37 15.08
CA ASP A 240 -19.29 8.44 15.92
C ASP A 240 -20.67 8.17 15.31
N THR A 241 -21.37 9.22 14.89
CA THR A 241 -22.69 9.12 14.25
C THR A 241 -22.55 8.48 12.85
N LEU A 242 -21.53 8.82 12.09
CA LEU A 242 -21.26 8.26 10.77
C LEU A 242 -21.05 6.75 10.84
N LEU A 243 -20.17 6.27 11.73
CA LEU A 243 -19.93 4.85 11.90
C LEU A 243 -21.20 4.10 12.32
N THR A 244 -21.94 4.63 13.30
CA THR A 244 -23.22 4.07 13.74
C THR A 244 -24.20 3.90 12.56
N GLN A 245 -24.40 4.93 11.75
CA GLN A 245 -25.34 4.86 10.63
C GLN A 245 -24.90 3.89 9.53
N LEU A 246 -23.59 3.76 9.28
CA LEU A 246 -23.05 2.83 8.29
C LEU A 246 -23.18 1.37 8.78
N GLU A 247 -22.95 1.13 10.08
CA GLU A 247 -23.17 -0.17 10.72
C GLU A 247 -24.68 -0.57 10.71
N GLU A 248 -25.59 0.38 10.99
CA GLU A 248 -27.03 0.17 10.89
C GLU A 248 -27.51 -0.15 9.45
N LYS A 249 -26.80 0.38 8.44
CA LYS A 249 -27.01 0.01 7.02
C LYS A 249 -26.44 -1.37 6.68
N GLY A 250 -25.77 -2.03 7.62
CA GLY A 250 -25.22 -3.39 7.49
C GLY A 250 -23.80 -3.45 6.92
N PHE A 251 -23.10 -2.33 6.82
CA PHE A 251 -21.72 -2.33 6.38
C PHE A 251 -20.76 -2.78 7.48
N GLN A 252 -19.69 -3.45 7.06
CA GLN A 252 -18.57 -3.87 7.90
C GLN A 252 -17.32 -3.09 7.49
N PHE A 253 -16.64 -2.51 8.46
CA PHE A 253 -15.41 -1.78 8.20
C PHE A 253 -14.21 -2.72 8.20
N VAL A 254 -13.37 -2.57 7.19
CA VAL A 254 -12.05 -3.21 7.11
C VAL A 254 -11.02 -2.17 6.66
N PRO A 255 -9.73 -2.31 7.05
CA PRO A 255 -8.69 -1.46 6.50
C PRO A 255 -8.54 -1.71 4.99
N ILE A 256 -7.97 -0.75 4.26
CA ILE A 256 -7.81 -0.88 2.80
C ILE A 256 -6.95 -2.09 2.44
N SER A 257 -5.95 -2.43 3.27
CA SER A 257 -5.10 -3.61 3.08
C SER A 257 -5.86 -4.93 3.01
N GLU A 258 -7.01 -5.02 3.69
CA GLU A 258 -7.89 -6.18 3.69
C GLU A 258 -9.00 -6.10 2.62
N LEU A 259 -9.32 -4.88 2.17
CA LEU A 259 -10.36 -4.66 1.17
C LEU A 259 -9.87 -4.97 -0.24
N ILE A 260 -8.64 -4.55 -0.58
CA ILE A 260 -8.10 -4.67 -1.94
C ILE A 260 -7.58 -6.08 -2.24
N TYR A 261 -7.66 -6.47 -3.52
CA TYR A 261 -6.96 -7.64 -4.03
C TYR A 261 -5.49 -7.28 -4.33
N ARG A 262 -4.57 -8.15 -3.97
CA ARG A 262 -3.13 -7.94 -4.24
C ARG A 262 -2.64 -8.67 -5.48
N GLU A 263 -3.37 -9.68 -5.92
CA GLU A 263 -3.04 -10.55 -7.06
C GLU A 263 -4.31 -10.94 -7.81
N ASN A 264 -4.18 -11.37 -9.05
CA ASN A 264 -5.27 -11.91 -9.87
C ASN A 264 -6.45 -10.94 -10.00
N TYR A 265 -6.17 -9.69 -10.35
CA TYR A 265 -7.19 -8.68 -10.57
C TYR A 265 -6.84 -7.77 -11.76
N HIS A 266 -7.84 -7.12 -12.29
CA HIS A 266 -7.70 -6.00 -13.21
C HIS A 266 -8.50 -4.79 -12.71
N LEU A 267 -8.24 -3.63 -13.30
CA LEU A 267 -9.06 -2.44 -13.09
C LEU A 267 -9.98 -2.21 -14.29
N ASP A 268 -11.23 -1.82 -14.02
CA ASP A 268 -12.11 -1.30 -15.08
C ASP A 268 -11.79 0.16 -15.40
N VAL A 269 -12.51 0.75 -16.35
CA VAL A 269 -12.33 2.15 -16.80
C VAL A 269 -12.57 3.19 -15.71
N THR A 270 -13.18 2.82 -14.61
CA THR A 270 -13.46 3.69 -13.45
C THR A 270 -12.43 3.53 -12.33
N GLY A 271 -11.46 2.63 -12.49
CA GLY A 271 -10.51 2.29 -11.45
C GLY A 271 -11.08 1.35 -10.38
N LYS A 272 -12.21 0.69 -10.67
CA LYS A 272 -12.74 -0.36 -9.80
C LYS A 272 -11.91 -1.63 -9.98
N GLN A 273 -11.44 -2.19 -8.87
CA GLN A 273 -10.68 -3.43 -8.85
C GLN A 273 -11.62 -4.64 -8.92
N ILE A 274 -11.39 -5.50 -9.89
CA ILE A 274 -12.21 -6.69 -10.17
C ILE A 274 -11.31 -7.93 -10.10
N LEU A 275 -11.73 -8.93 -9.33
CA LEU A 275 -11.02 -10.21 -9.24
C LEU A 275 -11.17 -10.99 -10.55
N ASP A 276 -10.07 -11.55 -11.07
CA ASP A 276 -10.04 -12.33 -12.33
C ASP A 276 -10.62 -13.74 -12.18
#